data_5107bfc6684785754b4900b02458c457
#
_entry.id   5107bfc6684785754b4900b02458c457
#
_cell.length_a   1.000
_cell.length_b   1.000
_cell.length_c   1.000
_cell.angle_alpha   90.00
_cell.angle_beta   90.00
_cell.angle_gamma   90.00
#
_symmetry.space_group_name_H-M   'P 1'
#
loop_
_entity.id
_entity.type
_entity.pdbx_description
1 polymer ?
#
loop_
_entity_poly.entity_id
_entity_poly.type
_entity_poly.pdbx_seq_one_letter_code
_entity_poly.pdbx_strand_id
1 'polypeptide(L)'
;MHVNVSMHNGTLRFGFETEEDEPTQRKSSMANMSCYVKGPETWKISEIHPDHMALSALLMVRPWFNRSLKMSFGVSQKFADACQKMKISVSPVDPEVIPYDSESAKYVGLAFSGGADSTAALSVLPPTTIPIFLDRPDKGSSLYSKDAALHSVAKLSQLGYDCHIVECDLESIREPIGFPTDLSNGVPTILLASKLNIFGIAYGTVLESLYCLGRLQYKEYTETSHYKNWWNVFSESGLPISFPTGGISEVGTEIICSKSSIGALAQSCIRGSIDQPCHFCWKCFRKTMLRIALDIEPPNAELVTRLLESGEVRTKLSQLPISHENVLIFAFSRLDLDLYPKGFVQRFDHEDSLTYLSHWYSKSRGLIDIRIRKFVERKIVSYIGANGPQEELRIQSWDNSQRINRLESLSLD
;
A
#
# COMPACT_ATOMS: atom_id res chain seq x y z
N MET A 1 19.59 -10.95 -14.32
CA MET A 1 18.23 -10.76 -14.90
C MET A 1 18.33 -9.85 -16.11
N HIS A 2 17.87 -10.32 -17.28
CA HIS A 2 17.69 -9.48 -18.46
C HIS A 2 16.23 -9.05 -18.58
N VAL A 3 16.01 -7.79 -18.99
CA VAL A 3 14.68 -7.22 -19.18
C VAL A 3 14.57 -6.62 -20.58
N ASN A 4 13.70 -7.20 -21.37
CA ASN A 4 13.34 -6.71 -22.69
C ASN A 4 12.03 -5.93 -22.62
N VAL A 5 12.01 -4.74 -23.21
CA VAL A 5 10.82 -3.88 -23.20
C VAL A 5 10.41 -3.58 -24.63
N SER A 6 9.13 -3.76 -24.91
CA SER A 6 8.54 -3.45 -26.21
C SER A 6 7.14 -2.85 -26.04
N MET A 7 6.68 -2.12 -27.03
CA MET A 7 5.33 -1.54 -27.03
C MET A 7 4.64 -1.78 -28.36
N HIS A 8 3.38 -2.19 -28.29
CA HIS A 8 2.51 -2.36 -29.46
C HIS A 8 1.08 -1.92 -29.10
N ASN A 9 0.51 -1.03 -29.93
CA ASN A 9 -0.87 -0.52 -29.74
C ASN A 9 -1.17 -0.10 -28.30
N GLY A 10 -0.33 0.77 -27.72
CA GLY A 10 -0.49 1.26 -26.34
C GLY A 10 -0.24 0.23 -25.23
N THR A 11 0.15 -1.00 -25.58
CA THR A 11 0.48 -2.05 -24.62
C THR A 11 1.98 -2.18 -24.46
N LEU A 12 2.50 -1.80 -23.31
CA LEU A 12 3.90 -1.97 -22.91
C LEU A 12 4.08 -3.39 -22.36
N ARG A 13 5.08 -4.12 -22.86
CA ARG A 13 5.42 -5.48 -22.42
C ARG A 13 6.84 -5.51 -21.87
N PHE A 14 6.97 -6.14 -20.71
CA PHE A 14 8.24 -6.50 -20.10
C PHE A 14 8.44 -8.00 -20.24
N GLY A 15 9.54 -8.42 -20.85
CA GLY A 15 9.99 -9.79 -20.89
C GLY A 15 11.18 -9.97 -19.96
N PHE A 16 11.23 -11.06 -19.20
CA PHE A 16 12.24 -11.33 -18.20
C PHE A 16 13.00 -12.61 -18.55
N GLU A 17 14.32 -12.58 -18.47
CA GLU A 17 15.18 -13.73 -18.66
C GLU A 17 16.12 -13.86 -17.46
N THR A 18 16.04 -14.98 -16.74
CA THR A 18 16.89 -15.25 -15.57
C THR A 18 18.28 -15.70 -15.99
N GLU A 19 19.31 -15.34 -15.22
CA GLU A 19 20.65 -15.92 -15.33
C GLU A 19 20.70 -17.20 -14.48
N GLU A 20 21.57 -18.17 -14.83
CA GLU A 20 21.60 -19.51 -14.20
C GLU A 20 21.80 -19.50 -12.68
N ASP A 21 22.44 -18.46 -12.13
CA ASP A 21 22.75 -18.32 -10.69
C ASP A 21 21.77 -17.41 -9.92
N GLU A 22 20.59 -17.12 -10.46
CA GLU A 22 19.61 -16.28 -9.79
C GLU A 22 18.94 -16.98 -8.59
N PRO A 23 18.76 -16.31 -7.45
CA PRO A 23 18.19 -16.95 -6.27
C PRO A 23 16.69 -17.21 -6.43
N THR A 24 16.26 -18.39 -6.07
CA THR A 24 14.85 -18.67 -5.83
C THR A 24 14.49 -18.28 -4.40
N GLN A 25 13.59 -17.31 -4.23
CA GLN A 25 13.08 -17.01 -2.90
C GLN A 25 12.23 -18.17 -2.36
N ARG A 26 12.48 -18.59 -1.12
CA ARG A 26 11.79 -19.71 -0.48
C ARG A 26 10.27 -19.52 -0.29
N LYS A 27 9.77 -18.28 -0.34
CA LYS A 27 8.35 -17.94 -0.10
C LYS A 27 7.54 -17.64 -1.35
N SER A 28 8.20 -17.42 -2.48
CA SER A 28 7.55 -17.15 -3.77
C SER A 28 8.48 -17.49 -4.91
N SER A 29 7.92 -18.01 -5.98
CA SER A 29 8.62 -18.25 -7.25
C SER A 29 8.15 -17.25 -8.31
N MET A 30 8.94 -17.10 -9.37
CA MET A 30 8.57 -16.37 -10.56
C MET A 30 7.79 -17.33 -11.47
N ALA A 31 6.48 -17.04 -11.65
CA ALA A 31 5.57 -17.92 -12.41
C ALA A 31 5.50 -17.54 -13.89
N ASN A 32 5.54 -16.24 -14.20
CA ASN A 32 5.51 -15.74 -15.57
C ASN A 32 6.75 -14.90 -15.86
N MET A 33 7.34 -15.16 -17.03
CA MET A 33 8.51 -14.46 -17.53
C MET A 33 8.15 -13.20 -18.35
N SER A 34 6.94 -12.71 -18.21
CA SER A 34 6.50 -11.47 -18.85
C SER A 34 5.37 -10.81 -18.08
N CYS A 35 5.26 -9.50 -18.29
CA CYS A 35 4.17 -8.67 -17.76
C CYS A 35 3.78 -7.65 -18.83
N TYR A 36 2.51 -7.23 -18.82
CA TYR A 36 2.07 -6.13 -19.65
C TYR A 36 1.40 -5.02 -18.84
N VAL A 37 1.47 -3.81 -19.38
CA VAL A 37 0.76 -2.63 -18.91
C VAL A 37 0.07 -1.99 -20.08
N LYS A 38 -1.27 -1.92 -20.06
CA LYS A 38 -2.08 -1.42 -21.15
C LYS A 38 -2.54 0.00 -20.88
N GLY A 39 -1.96 0.94 -21.59
CA GLY A 39 -2.38 2.33 -21.63
C GLY A 39 -3.32 2.64 -22.80
N PRO A 40 -3.58 3.93 -23.08
CA PRO A 40 -4.29 4.35 -24.29
C PRO A 40 -3.61 3.84 -25.57
N GLU A 41 -4.36 3.51 -26.61
CA GLU A 41 -3.79 3.02 -27.88
C GLU A 41 -2.76 3.98 -28.50
N THR A 42 -2.92 5.27 -28.25
CA THR A 42 -2.00 6.31 -28.73
C THR A 42 -0.73 6.43 -27.91
N TRP A 43 -0.62 5.71 -26.79
CA TRP A 43 0.55 5.78 -25.91
C TRP A 43 1.77 5.19 -26.61
N LYS A 44 2.91 5.90 -26.53
CA LYS A 44 4.16 5.53 -27.19
C LYS A 44 5.25 5.31 -26.16
N ILE A 45 6.18 4.40 -26.45
CA ILE A 45 7.33 4.13 -25.58
C ILE A 45 8.21 5.38 -25.38
N SER A 46 8.28 6.25 -26.38
CA SER A 46 9.02 7.52 -26.30
C SER A 46 8.41 8.55 -25.32
N GLU A 47 7.17 8.32 -24.87
CA GLU A 47 6.52 9.17 -23.85
C GLU A 47 6.85 8.69 -22.42
N ILE A 48 7.60 7.58 -22.26
CA ILE A 48 7.97 7.00 -20.98
C ILE A 48 9.46 7.27 -20.75
N HIS A 49 9.78 7.89 -19.63
CA HIS A 49 11.18 8.09 -19.26
C HIS A 49 11.90 6.76 -19.06
N PRO A 50 13.15 6.56 -19.58
CA PRO A 50 13.86 5.30 -19.43
C PRO A 50 14.01 4.85 -17.96
N ASP A 51 14.34 5.77 -17.05
CA ASP A 51 14.47 5.45 -15.62
C ASP A 51 13.14 4.99 -15.01
N HIS A 52 11.98 5.46 -15.50
CA HIS A 52 10.66 5.01 -15.06
C HIS A 52 10.38 3.57 -15.51
N MET A 53 10.77 3.21 -16.73
CA MET A 53 10.69 1.82 -17.20
C MET A 53 11.61 0.91 -16.39
N ALA A 54 12.83 1.35 -16.10
CA ALA A 54 13.80 0.58 -15.32
C ALA A 54 13.36 0.44 -13.85
N LEU A 55 12.83 1.50 -13.23
CA LEU A 55 12.25 1.45 -11.88
C LEU A 55 11.06 0.48 -11.81
N SER A 56 10.19 0.52 -12.82
CA SER A 56 9.05 -0.41 -12.93
C SER A 56 9.53 -1.86 -13.03
N ALA A 57 10.50 -2.14 -13.90
CA ALA A 57 11.11 -3.47 -14.02
C ALA A 57 11.73 -3.92 -12.68
N LEU A 58 12.49 -3.04 -12.02
CA LEU A 58 13.09 -3.32 -10.73
C LEU A 58 12.03 -3.70 -9.68
N LEU A 59 10.91 -2.99 -9.60
CA LEU A 59 9.80 -3.31 -8.71
C LEU A 59 9.15 -4.66 -9.02
N MET A 60 9.07 -5.02 -10.31
CA MET A 60 8.47 -6.27 -10.77
C MET A 60 9.33 -7.50 -10.47
N VAL A 61 10.68 -7.39 -10.55
CA VAL A 61 11.55 -8.58 -10.49
C VAL A 61 12.50 -8.62 -9.30
N ARG A 62 12.53 -7.58 -8.45
CA ARG A 62 13.47 -7.47 -7.33
C ARG A 62 13.58 -8.73 -6.45
N PRO A 63 12.50 -9.48 -6.18
CA PRO A 63 12.59 -10.69 -5.37
C PRO A 63 13.43 -11.82 -5.99
N TRP A 64 13.63 -11.84 -7.31
CA TRP A 64 14.14 -13.00 -8.04
C TRP A 64 15.47 -12.79 -8.75
N PHE A 65 16.19 -11.70 -8.47
CA PHE A 65 17.57 -11.52 -8.93
C PHE A 65 18.46 -10.93 -7.84
N ASN A 66 19.78 -11.14 -7.97
CA ASN A 66 20.74 -10.74 -6.95
C ASN A 66 21.35 -9.37 -7.18
N ARG A 67 22.12 -9.21 -8.25
CA ARG A 67 23.06 -8.11 -8.39
C ARG A 67 22.99 -7.37 -9.71
N SER A 68 22.46 -7.97 -10.76
CA SER A 68 22.53 -7.41 -12.11
C SER A 68 21.15 -7.35 -12.75
N LEU A 69 20.78 -6.15 -13.24
CA LEU A 69 19.59 -5.90 -14.04
C LEU A 69 20.05 -5.30 -15.37
N LYS A 70 19.92 -6.07 -16.44
CA LYS A 70 20.33 -5.66 -17.79
C LYS A 70 19.08 -5.30 -18.59
N MET A 71 18.95 -4.03 -18.96
CA MET A 71 17.82 -3.50 -19.73
C MET A 71 18.12 -3.51 -21.22
N SER A 72 17.09 -3.62 -22.07
CA SER A 72 17.20 -3.47 -23.51
C SER A 72 17.39 -2.02 -23.98
N PHE A 73 17.47 -1.06 -23.07
CA PHE A 73 17.65 0.38 -23.30
C PHE A 73 18.55 0.98 -22.22
N GLY A 74 19.11 2.17 -22.47
CA GLY A 74 19.96 2.86 -21.51
C GLY A 74 19.17 3.59 -20.42
N VAL A 75 19.75 3.68 -19.22
CA VAL A 75 19.25 4.46 -18.07
C VAL A 75 20.18 5.61 -17.76
N SER A 76 19.69 6.62 -17.02
CA SER A 76 20.57 7.72 -16.58
C SER A 76 21.64 7.25 -15.58
N GLN A 77 22.76 7.96 -15.54
CA GLN A 77 23.82 7.69 -14.55
C GLN A 77 23.28 7.85 -13.12
N LYS A 78 22.43 8.84 -12.84
CA LYS A 78 21.83 9.03 -11.50
C LYS A 78 21.03 7.84 -11.03
N PHE A 79 20.20 7.28 -11.89
CA PHE A 79 19.41 6.09 -11.56
C PHE A 79 20.31 4.86 -11.32
N ALA A 80 21.32 4.66 -12.16
CA ALA A 80 22.28 3.58 -11.99
C ALA A 80 23.06 3.68 -10.67
N ASP A 81 23.52 4.89 -10.31
CA ASP A 81 24.22 5.15 -9.04
C ASP A 81 23.30 4.91 -7.82
N ALA A 82 22.02 5.24 -7.94
CA ALA A 82 21.05 4.97 -6.89
C ALA A 82 20.85 3.43 -6.69
N CYS A 83 20.74 2.69 -7.77
CA CYS A 83 20.65 1.23 -7.72
C CYS A 83 21.92 0.60 -7.15
N GLN A 84 23.08 1.16 -7.44
CA GLN A 84 24.36 0.69 -6.90
C GLN A 84 24.41 0.77 -5.35
N LYS A 85 23.75 1.75 -4.74
CA LYS A 85 23.60 1.83 -3.27
C LYS A 85 22.80 0.65 -2.70
N MET A 86 21.90 0.07 -3.49
CA MET A 86 21.20 -1.19 -3.19
C MET A 86 22.03 -2.44 -3.52
N LYS A 87 23.29 -2.28 -3.95
CA LYS A 87 24.17 -3.34 -4.47
C LYS A 87 23.61 -4.00 -5.75
N ILE A 88 22.90 -3.23 -6.56
CA ILE A 88 22.36 -3.65 -7.85
C ILE A 88 23.06 -2.86 -8.95
N SER A 89 23.67 -3.57 -9.90
CA SER A 89 24.18 -2.98 -11.13
C SER A 89 23.06 -2.96 -12.17
N VAL A 90 22.74 -1.76 -12.69
CA VAL A 90 21.80 -1.59 -13.81
C VAL A 90 22.58 -1.18 -15.05
N SER A 91 22.31 -1.82 -16.18
CA SER A 91 23.00 -1.56 -17.45
C SER A 91 22.08 -1.76 -18.66
N PRO A 92 22.39 -1.14 -19.81
CA PRO A 92 23.45 -0.16 -20.03
C PRO A 92 23.14 1.20 -19.40
N VAL A 93 24.16 1.96 -19.05
CA VAL A 93 24.05 3.38 -18.72
C VAL A 93 24.22 4.18 -20.01
N ASP A 94 23.34 5.11 -20.25
CA ASP A 94 23.40 6.00 -21.40
C ASP A 94 23.58 7.46 -20.94
N PRO A 95 24.72 8.09 -21.23
CA PRO A 95 24.99 9.46 -20.81
C PRO A 95 24.07 10.49 -21.45
N GLU A 96 23.37 10.13 -22.53
CA GLU A 96 22.39 11.00 -23.18
C GLU A 96 21.02 10.99 -22.50
N VAL A 97 20.74 10.02 -21.63
CA VAL A 97 19.51 9.99 -20.83
C VAL A 97 19.60 11.05 -19.73
N ILE A 98 18.93 12.16 -19.96
CA ILE A 98 18.81 13.26 -18.99
C ILE A 98 17.82 12.81 -17.90
N PRO A 99 18.15 12.95 -16.60
CA PRO A 99 17.23 12.61 -15.51
C PRO A 99 15.88 13.33 -15.66
N TYR A 100 14.81 12.67 -15.27
CA TYR A 100 13.46 13.25 -15.33
C TYR A 100 13.39 14.53 -14.48
N ASP A 101 12.90 15.61 -15.09
CA ASP A 101 12.71 16.90 -14.44
C ASP A 101 11.38 16.93 -13.67
N SER A 102 11.42 16.46 -12.44
CA SER A 102 10.27 16.52 -11.54
C SER A 102 9.97 17.91 -11.00
N GLU A 103 10.89 18.88 -11.12
CA GLU A 103 10.68 20.25 -10.60
C GLU A 103 9.68 21.03 -11.47
N SER A 104 9.71 20.79 -12.77
CA SER A 104 8.74 21.36 -13.72
C SER A 104 7.37 20.66 -13.68
N ALA A 105 7.29 19.45 -13.12
CA ALA A 105 6.07 18.68 -13.04
C ALA A 105 5.12 19.23 -11.97
N LYS A 106 3.80 19.08 -12.19
CA LYS A 106 2.76 19.79 -11.44
C LYS A 106 1.94 18.94 -10.51
N TYR A 107 1.82 17.62 -10.78
CA TYR A 107 0.85 16.76 -10.14
C TYR A 107 1.53 15.70 -9.29
N VAL A 108 0.86 15.23 -8.25
CA VAL A 108 1.22 14.01 -7.55
C VAL A 108 0.34 12.87 -8.05
N GLY A 109 0.95 11.74 -8.39
CA GLY A 109 0.22 10.53 -8.72
C GLY A 109 -0.05 9.70 -7.48
N LEU A 110 -1.28 9.24 -7.29
CA LEU A 110 -1.64 8.32 -6.21
C LEU A 110 -1.84 6.91 -6.77
N ALA A 111 -1.09 5.92 -6.26
CA ALA A 111 -1.39 4.51 -6.46
C ALA A 111 -2.69 4.15 -5.74
N PHE A 112 -3.82 4.34 -6.43
CA PHE A 112 -5.16 4.25 -5.85
C PHE A 112 -5.71 2.82 -5.97
N SER A 113 -6.20 2.26 -4.88
CA SER A 113 -6.74 0.89 -4.83
C SER A 113 -8.25 0.81 -4.59
N GLY A 114 -8.92 1.94 -4.34
CA GLY A 114 -10.34 1.99 -3.95
C GLY A 114 -10.61 1.59 -2.50
N GLY A 115 -9.61 1.17 -1.72
CA GLY A 115 -9.76 0.83 -0.30
C GLY A 115 -9.68 2.04 0.62
N ALA A 116 -10.04 1.87 1.92
CA ALA A 116 -10.07 2.95 2.91
C ALA A 116 -8.75 3.72 3.01
N ASP A 117 -7.61 3.03 3.01
CA ASP A 117 -6.31 3.67 3.20
C ASP A 117 -5.93 4.57 2.00
N SER A 118 -6.19 4.12 0.76
CA SER A 118 -5.96 4.95 -0.43
C SER A 118 -7.00 6.08 -0.57
N THR A 119 -8.24 5.87 -0.12
CA THR A 119 -9.28 6.90 -0.08
C THR A 119 -8.97 7.96 0.99
N ALA A 120 -8.49 7.54 2.17
CA ALA A 120 -8.00 8.47 3.19
C ALA A 120 -6.78 9.27 2.68
N ALA A 121 -5.84 8.62 1.98
CA ALA A 121 -4.72 9.30 1.34
C ALA A 121 -5.21 10.37 0.35
N LEU A 122 -6.16 10.04 -0.54
CA LEU A 122 -6.74 10.99 -1.48
C LEU A 122 -7.44 12.16 -0.77
N SER A 123 -8.11 11.89 0.36
CA SER A 123 -8.83 12.91 1.14
C SER A 123 -7.91 13.96 1.77
N VAL A 124 -6.64 13.61 2.01
CA VAL A 124 -5.66 14.53 2.61
C VAL A 124 -4.69 15.10 1.58
N LEU A 125 -4.62 14.56 0.38
CA LEU A 125 -3.80 15.06 -0.72
C LEU A 125 -4.43 16.30 -1.39
N PRO A 126 -3.64 17.11 -2.13
CA PRO A 126 -4.16 18.23 -2.91
C PRO A 126 -5.24 17.79 -3.91
N PRO A 127 -6.23 18.65 -4.24
CA PRO A 127 -7.27 18.34 -5.24
C PRO A 127 -6.72 18.04 -6.63
N THR A 128 -5.50 18.48 -6.93
CA THR A 128 -4.79 18.24 -8.18
C THR A 128 -4.13 16.86 -8.25
N THR A 129 -4.32 16.00 -7.22
CA THR A 129 -3.81 14.62 -7.22
C THR A 129 -4.48 13.80 -8.31
N ILE A 130 -3.68 13.02 -9.04
CA ILE A 130 -4.15 12.10 -10.10
C ILE A 130 -4.22 10.68 -9.53
N PRO A 131 -5.44 10.14 -9.24
CA PRO A 131 -5.60 8.75 -8.84
C PRO A 131 -5.40 7.82 -10.03
N ILE A 132 -4.50 6.83 -9.90
CA ILE A 132 -4.25 5.83 -10.93
C ILE A 132 -4.54 4.46 -10.35
N PHE A 133 -5.55 3.80 -10.93
CA PHE A 133 -6.01 2.49 -10.51
C PHE A 133 -5.36 1.41 -11.39
N LEU A 134 -4.72 0.44 -10.73
CA LEU A 134 -4.22 -0.77 -11.37
C LEU A 134 -5.39 -1.73 -11.55
N ASP A 135 -5.87 -1.88 -12.79
CA ASP A 135 -6.90 -2.86 -13.15
C ASP A 135 -6.26 -4.22 -13.41
N ARG A 136 -6.60 -5.19 -12.57
CA ARG A 136 -6.11 -6.56 -12.67
C ARG A 136 -6.94 -7.32 -13.71
N PRO A 137 -6.32 -8.06 -14.65
CA PRO A 137 -7.08 -8.92 -15.53
C PRO A 137 -7.80 -10.01 -14.74
N ASP A 138 -9.03 -10.32 -15.15
CA ASP A 138 -9.83 -11.36 -14.52
C ASP A 138 -9.16 -12.73 -14.73
N LYS A 139 -8.91 -13.43 -13.61
CA LYS A 139 -8.43 -14.82 -13.61
C LYS A 139 -9.49 -15.66 -12.94
N GLY A 140 -10.07 -16.60 -13.67
CA GLY A 140 -11.26 -17.37 -13.31
C GLY A 140 -11.21 -18.13 -11.97
N SER A 141 -10.05 -18.27 -11.32
CA SER A 141 -9.89 -18.87 -9.99
C SER A 141 -9.69 -17.85 -8.87
N SER A 142 -9.64 -16.55 -9.17
CA SER A 142 -9.43 -15.50 -8.18
C SER A 142 -10.73 -15.16 -7.46
N LEU A 143 -10.67 -15.07 -6.12
CA LEU A 143 -11.74 -14.49 -5.31
C LEU A 143 -11.77 -12.95 -5.36
N TYR A 144 -10.86 -12.34 -6.11
CA TYR A 144 -10.80 -10.90 -6.27
C TYR A 144 -11.94 -10.41 -7.16
N SER A 145 -12.74 -9.48 -6.66
CA SER A 145 -13.72 -8.71 -7.42
C SER A 145 -13.22 -7.27 -7.56
N LYS A 146 -13.11 -6.78 -8.78
CA LYS A 146 -12.68 -5.41 -9.08
C LYS A 146 -13.85 -4.43 -9.23
N ASP A 147 -15.09 -4.92 -9.29
CA ASP A 147 -16.28 -4.10 -9.57
C ASP A 147 -16.45 -2.96 -8.57
N ALA A 148 -16.27 -3.25 -7.28
CA ALA A 148 -16.38 -2.26 -6.23
C ALA A 148 -15.31 -1.15 -6.36
N ALA A 149 -14.05 -1.53 -6.68
CA ALA A 149 -12.97 -0.57 -6.88
C ALA A 149 -13.16 0.26 -8.16
N LEU A 150 -13.59 -0.35 -9.26
CA LEU A 150 -13.92 0.35 -10.50
C LEU A 150 -15.09 1.32 -10.31
N HIS A 151 -16.11 0.92 -9.54
CA HIS A 151 -17.21 1.81 -9.16
C HIS A 151 -16.68 3.05 -8.40
N SER A 152 -15.79 2.86 -7.44
CA SER A 152 -15.16 3.98 -6.70
C SER A 152 -14.42 4.92 -7.63
N VAL A 153 -13.63 4.40 -8.58
CA VAL A 153 -12.92 5.21 -9.58
C VAL A 153 -13.89 5.99 -10.47
N ALA A 154 -14.95 5.34 -10.96
CA ALA A 154 -15.97 5.99 -11.79
C ALA A 154 -16.67 7.12 -11.02
N LYS A 155 -16.99 6.93 -9.74
CA LYS A 155 -17.57 7.96 -8.88
C LYS A 155 -16.61 9.13 -8.64
N LEU A 156 -15.32 8.86 -8.40
CA LEU A 156 -14.32 9.91 -8.28
C LEU A 156 -14.22 10.75 -9.57
N SER A 157 -14.23 10.10 -10.74
CA SER A 157 -14.23 10.80 -12.03
C SER A 157 -15.47 11.71 -12.18
N GLN A 158 -16.65 11.24 -11.74
CA GLN A 158 -17.88 12.06 -11.72
C GLN A 158 -17.78 13.27 -10.77
N LEU A 159 -16.97 13.16 -9.71
CA LEU A 159 -16.66 14.26 -8.78
C LEU A 159 -15.56 15.21 -9.29
N GLY A 160 -15.04 14.98 -10.50
CA GLY A 160 -14.06 15.85 -11.16
C GLY A 160 -12.61 15.49 -10.91
N TYR A 161 -12.30 14.32 -10.32
CA TYR A 161 -10.92 13.83 -10.26
C TYR A 161 -10.47 13.30 -11.62
N ASP A 162 -9.22 13.60 -12.00
CA ASP A 162 -8.57 13.06 -13.19
C ASP A 162 -8.08 11.63 -12.93
N CYS A 163 -9.00 10.66 -12.96
CA CYS A 163 -8.72 9.28 -12.65
C CYS A 163 -8.29 8.50 -13.89
N HIS A 164 -7.26 7.67 -13.76
CA HIS A 164 -6.81 6.76 -14.81
C HIS A 164 -6.95 5.30 -14.36
N ILE A 165 -7.44 4.46 -15.27
CA ILE A 165 -7.52 3.00 -15.11
C ILE A 165 -6.52 2.38 -16.06
N VAL A 166 -5.61 1.54 -15.54
CA VAL A 166 -4.54 0.92 -16.30
C VAL A 166 -4.55 -0.58 -16.06
N GLU A 167 -4.87 -1.34 -17.09
CA GLU A 167 -4.83 -2.81 -17.02
C GLU A 167 -3.38 -3.29 -16.93
N CYS A 168 -3.08 -4.12 -15.95
CA CYS A 168 -1.73 -4.63 -15.71
C CYS A 168 -1.78 -6.00 -15.01
N ASP A 169 -1.05 -6.97 -15.56
CA ASP A 169 -1.01 -8.34 -15.04
C ASP A 169 0.19 -8.65 -14.14
N LEU A 170 0.86 -7.63 -13.60
CA LEU A 170 2.11 -7.80 -12.83
C LEU A 170 2.02 -8.75 -11.63
N GLU A 171 0.84 -8.93 -11.02
CA GLU A 171 0.67 -9.90 -9.93
C GLU A 171 0.86 -11.34 -10.39
N SER A 172 0.68 -11.61 -11.69
CA SER A 172 0.86 -12.93 -12.28
C SER A 172 2.31 -13.36 -12.44
N ILE A 173 3.26 -12.43 -12.31
CA ILE A 173 4.68 -12.75 -12.30
C ILE A 173 5.01 -13.69 -11.12
N ARG A 174 4.26 -13.59 -10.04
CA ARG A 174 4.53 -14.26 -8.77
C ARG A 174 3.61 -15.46 -8.53
N GLU A 175 4.19 -16.53 -7.96
CA GLU A 175 3.44 -17.66 -7.38
C GLU A 175 3.81 -17.81 -5.89
N PRO A 176 2.83 -17.82 -4.95
CA PRO A 176 1.39 -17.56 -5.18
C PRO A 176 1.14 -16.13 -5.69
N ILE A 177 0.06 -15.95 -6.47
CA ILE A 177 -0.33 -14.69 -7.08
C ILE A 177 -0.33 -13.56 -6.06
N GLY A 178 0.26 -12.42 -6.42
CA GLY A 178 0.34 -11.22 -5.60
C GLY A 178 1.41 -10.26 -6.08
N PHE A 179 1.46 -9.10 -5.46
CA PHE A 179 2.46 -8.09 -5.81
C PHE A 179 3.89 -8.61 -5.57
N PRO A 180 4.81 -8.49 -6.54
CA PRO A 180 6.23 -8.82 -6.36
C PRO A 180 6.88 -8.06 -5.21
N THR A 181 6.64 -6.76 -5.14
CA THR A 181 7.01 -5.89 -4.01
C THR A 181 5.80 -5.08 -3.57
N ASP A 182 5.80 -4.57 -2.37
CA ASP A 182 4.70 -3.77 -1.81
C ASP A 182 4.49 -2.41 -2.50
N LEU A 183 5.52 -1.90 -3.22
CA LEU A 183 5.42 -0.68 -4.03
C LEU A 183 5.07 -0.96 -5.51
N SER A 184 5.00 -2.20 -5.95
CA SER A 184 4.78 -2.52 -7.36
C SER A 184 3.34 -2.20 -7.84
N ASN A 185 2.40 -2.00 -6.93
CA ASN A 185 1.07 -1.46 -7.29
C ASN A 185 1.14 -0.03 -7.87
N GLY A 186 2.25 0.69 -7.66
CA GLY A 186 2.50 2.01 -8.25
C GLY A 186 3.07 1.98 -9.67
N VAL A 187 3.37 0.81 -10.24
CA VAL A 187 3.95 0.68 -11.58
C VAL A 187 3.17 1.44 -12.67
N PRO A 188 1.83 1.37 -12.75
CA PRO A 188 1.09 2.18 -13.71
C PRO A 188 1.30 3.69 -13.52
N THR A 189 1.37 4.14 -12.26
CA THR A 189 1.60 5.57 -11.94
C THR A 189 2.99 6.01 -12.37
N ILE A 190 4.01 5.18 -12.14
CA ILE A 190 5.40 5.44 -12.55
C ILE A 190 5.50 5.56 -14.07
N LEU A 191 4.91 4.62 -14.80
CA LEU A 191 4.98 4.58 -16.26
C LEU A 191 4.23 5.73 -16.94
N LEU A 192 3.15 6.21 -16.33
CA LEU A 192 2.38 7.36 -16.83
C LEU A 192 2.94 8.72 -16.37
N ALA A 193 3.95 8.75 -15.50
CA ALA A 193 4.38 9.96 -14.83
C ALA A 193 4.82 11.06 -15.81
N SER A 194 5.61 10.73 -16.83
CA SER A 194 6.05 11.71 -17.84
C SER A 194 4.89 12.27 -18.63
N LYS A 195 3.94 11.40 -19.05
CA LYS A 195 2.75 11.78 -19.82
C LYS A 195 1.79 12.66 -19.05
N LEU A 196 1.62 12.37 -17.75
CA LEU A 196 0.68 13.06 -16.87
C LEU A 196 1.34 14.20 -16.06
N ASN A 197 2.60 14.50 -16.33
CA ASN A 197 3.33 15.57 -15.65
C ASN A 197 3.35 15.41 -14.11
N ILE A 198 3.63 14.17 -13.66
CA ILE A 198 3.67 13.77 -12.25
C ILE A 198 5.07 13.97 -11.68
N PHE A 199 5.17 14.64 -10.54
CA PHE A 199 6.43 14.91 -9.86
C PHE A 199 6.81 13.90 -8.77
N GLY A 200 5.90 13.04 -8.34
CA GLY A 200 6.14 12.06 -7.28
C GLY A 200 4.96 11.12 -7.10
N ILE A 201 5.23 10.00 -6.45
CA ILE A 201 4.25 8.92 -6.28
C ILE A 201 3.79 8.86 -4.83
N ALA A 202 2.48 8.99 -4.59
CA ALA A 202 1.87 8.80 -3.29
C ALA A 202 1.31 7.37 -3.13
N TYR A 203 1.44 6.82 -1.92
CA TYR A 203 0.90 5.52 -1.53
C TYR A 203 0.04 5.67 -0.27
N GLY A 204 -1.07 4.97 -0.22
CA GLY A 204 -1.95 4.88 0.96
C GLY A 204 -1.42 3.90 2.01
N THR A 205 -0.12 3.91 2.28
CA THR A 205 0.50 3.04 3.28
C THR A 205 0.32 3.64 4.67
N VAL A 206 -0.11 2.81 5.62
CA VAL A 206 -0.47 3.23 6.99
C VAL A 206 0.65 3.00 8.00
N LEU A 207 0.48 3.56 9.19
CA LEU A 207 1.41 3.51 10.32
C LEU A 207 1.85 2.06 10.64
N GLU A 208 0.92 1.12 10.67
CA GLU A 208 1.17 -0.29 10.95
C GLU A 208 2.16 -0.93 9.97
N SER A 209 2.11 -0.52 8.72
CA SER A 209 2.99 -1.05 7.68
C SER A 209 4.37 -0.43 7.73
N LEU A 210 4.48 0.89 7.90
CA LEU A 210 5.77 1.58 7.88
C LEU A 210 6.57 1.39 9.18
N TYR A 211 5.91 1.52 10.32
CA TYR A 211 6.57 1.50 11.63
C TYR A 211 6.43 0.16 12.36
N CYS A 212 5.88 -0.87 11.70
CA CYS A 212 5.64 -2.20 12.27
C CYS A 212 4.73 -2.19 13.52
N LEU A 213 3.94 -1.16 13.72
CA LEU A 213 2.98 -1.08 14.82
C LEU A 213 1.93 -2.19 14.66
N GLY A 214 1.57 -2.88 15.76
CA GLY A 214 0.68 -4.04 15.67
C GLY A 214 1.37 -5.34 15.22
N ARG A 215 2.71 -5.31 15.10
CA ARG A 215 3.59 -6.49 15.02
C ARG A 215 4.33 -6.65 16.35
N LEU A 216 5.46 -7.36 16.33
CA LEU A 216 6.24 -7.62 17.54
C LEU A 216 6.74 -6.34 18.22
N GLN A 217 7.40 -5.46 17.46
CA GLN A 217 7.99 -4.22 17.99
C GLN A 217 7.93 -3.10 16.95
N TYR A 218 7.84 -1.86 17.45
CA TYR A 218 8.05 -0.66 16.65
C TYR A 218 9.42 -0.67 15.96
N LYS A 219 9.44 -0.15 14.74
CA LYS A 219 10.69 0.11 14.01
C LYS A 219 10.64 1.49 13.37
N GLU A 220 11.69 2.27 13.56
CA GLU A 220 11.83 3.54 12.85
C GLU A 220 11.95 3.26 11.34
N TYR A 221 11.03 3.84 10.56
CA TYR A 221 10.93 3.52 9.13
C TYR A 221 12.20 3.85 8.36
N THR A 222 12.87 4.98 8.68
CA THR A 222 14.12 5.42 8.03
C THR A 222 15.28 4.46 8.26
N GLU A 223 15.21 3.61 9.30
CA GLU A 223 16.22 2.58 9.58
C GLU A 223 15.93 1.25 8.88
N THR A 224 14.73 1.08 8.34
CA THR A 224 14.34 -0.18 7.68
C THR A 224 15.07 -0.40 6.36
N SER A 225 15.22 -1.67 5.97
CA SER A 225 15.75 -2.03 4.66
C SER A 225 14.84 -1.54 3.52
N HIS A 226 13.53 -1.46 3.78
CA HIS A 226 12.58 -0.93 2.82
C HIS A 226 12.89 0.52 2.45
N TYR A 227 13.04 1.41 3.45
CA TYR A 227 13.44 2.80 3.22
C TYR A 227 14.79 2.90 2.52
N LYS A 228 15.81 2.21 3.03
CA LYS A 228 17.18 2.21 2.48
C LYS A 228 17.23 1.75 1.04
N ASN A 229 16.38 0.80 0.66
CA ASN A 229 16.33 0.28 -0.70
C ASN A 229 15.58 1.21 -1.66
N TRP A 230 14.41 1.72 -1.28
CA TRP A 230 13.52 2.34 -2.25
C TRP A 230 13.54 3.86 -2.26
N TRP A 231 13.74 4.52 -1.10
CA TRP A 231 13.65 5.97 -1.01
C TRP A 231 14.55 6.69 -2.00
N ASN A 232 15.83 6.32 -2.03
CA ASN A 232 16.81 6.96 -2.91
C ASN A 232 16.59 6.63 -4.39
N VAL A 233 16.23 5.37 -4.71
CA VAL A 233 16.02 4.96 -6.11
C VAL A 233 14.84 5.69 -6.74
N PHE A 234 13.74 5.83 -6.02
CA PHE A 234 12.61 6.64 -6.48
C PHE A 234 13.00 8.12 -6.63
N SER A 235 13.69 8.70 -5.66
CA SER A 235 14.14 10.09 -5.72
C SER A 235 15.02 10.36 -6.95
N GLU A 236 16.00 9.48 -7.21
CA GLU A 236 16.95 9.65 -8.32
C GLU A 236 16.33 9.28 -9.69
N SER A 237 15.22 8.57 -9.71
CA SER A 237 14.40 8.42 -10.92
C SER A 237 13.56 9.67 -11.23
N GLY A 238 13.61 10.70 -10.37
CA GLY A 238 12.79 11.91 -10.45
C GLY A 238 11.35 11.74 -9.95
N LEU A 239 11.01 10.62 -9.29
CA LEU A 239 9.69 10.34 -8.75
C LEU A 239 9.74 10.02 -7.26
N PRO A 240 10.04 11.00 -6.37
CA PRO A 240 10.10 10.74 -4.94
C PRO A 240 8.80 10.11 -4.40
N ILE A 241 8.97 9.17 -3.46
CA ILE A 241 7.86 8.52 -2.77
C ILE A 241 7.27 9.49 -1.74
N SER A 242 5.95 9.46 -1.59
CA SER A 242 5.22 10.14 -0.53
C SER A 242 4.24 9.20 0.16
N PHE A 243 4.24 9.20 1.50
CA PHE A 243 3.31 8.41 2.32
C PHE A 243 2.40 9.34 3.13
N PRO A 244 1.35 9.94 2.53
CA PRO A 244 0.47 10.90 3.21
C PRO A 244 -0.26 10.28 4.41
N THR A 245 -0.48 8.98 4.40
CA THR A 245 -1.07 8.21 5.52
C THR A 245 -0.04 7.49 6.38
N GLY A 246 1.26 7.71 6.15
CA GLY A 246 2.33 6.96 6.82
C GLY A 246 2.37 7.09 8.34
N GLY A 247 1.90 8.19 8.89
CA GLY A 247 1.71 8.38 10.34
C GLY A 247 0.27 8.21 10.81
N ILE A 248 -0.61 7.68 9.98
CA ILE A 248 -2.03 7.47 10.27
C ILE A 248 -2.26 5.96 10.37
N SER A 249 -2.87 5.50 11.46
CA SER A 249 -3.24 4.09 11.63
C SER A 249 -4.47 3.71 10.80
N GLU A 250 -4.81 2.43 10.73
CA GLU A 250 -6.09 1.99 10.16
C GLU A 250 -7.30 2.62 10.89
N VAL A 251 -7.16 2.93 12.18
CA VAL A 251 -8.17 3.67 12.95
C VAL A 251 -8.34 5.07 12.40
N GLY A 252 -7.24 5.78 12.22
CA GLY A 252 -7.24 7.13 11.67
C GLY A 252 -7.75 7.18 10.23
N THR A 253 -7.45 6.18 9.38
CA THR A 253 -7.97 6.14 8.01
C THR A 253 -9.50 5.94 7.97
N GLU A 254 -10.07 5.11 8.85
CA GLU A 254 -11.54 5.00 8.97
C GLU A 254 -12.19 6.30 9.45
N ILE A 255 -11.59 6.99 10.43
CA ILE A 255 -12.09 8.31 10.88
C ILE A 255 -12.02 9.34 9.76
N ILE A 256 -10.95 9.39 8.97
CA ILE A 256 -10.84 10.30 7.81
C ILE A 256 -11.92 9.96 6.79
N CYS A 257 -12.10 8.68 6.44
CA CYS A 257 -13.15 8.27 5.52
C CYS A 257 -14.55 8.64 6.03
N SER A 258 -14.86 8.45 7.33
CA SER A 258 -16.18 8.80 7.88
C SER A 258 -16.51 10.29 7.81
N LYS A 259 -15.48 11.15 7.79
CA LYS A 259 -15.62 12.62 7.76
C LYS A 259 -15.41 13.22 6.37
N SER A 260 -14.84 12.46 5.42
CA SER A 260 -14.52 12.95 4.08
C SER A 260 -15.70 12.82 3.14
N SER A 261 -15.88 13.82 2.24
CA SER A 261 -16.90 13.79 1.19
C SER A 261 -16.75 12.62 0.20
N ILE A 262 -15.56 12.06 0.07
CA ILE A 262 -15.28 10.89 -0.80
C ILE A 262 -15.16 9.58 -0.01
N GLY A 263 -15.25 9.63 1.32
CA GLY A 263 -14.99 8.48 2.17
C GLY A 263 -16.00 7.34 1.99
N ALA A 264 -17.25 7.66 1.66
CA ALA A 264 -18.27 6.65 1.33
C ALA A 264 -17.92 5.79 0.10
N LEU A 265 -16.96 6.25 -0.73
CA LEU A 265 -16.48 5.50 -1.90
C LEU A 265 -15.45 4.42 -1.54
N ALA A 266 -14.99 4.35 -0.30
CA ALA A 266 -13.99 3.39 0.15
C ALA A 266 -14.54 1.95 0.15
N GLN A 267 -14.04 1.11 -0.75
CA GLN A 267 -14.41 -0.29 -0.90
C GLN A 267 -13.28 -1.19 -0.37
N SER A 268 -13.28 -1.45 0.93
CA SER A 268 -12.17 -2.17 1.56
C SER A 268 -12.14 -3.67 1.27
N CYS A 269 -13.30 -4.29 1.00
CA CYS A 269 -13.38 -5.72 0.71
C CYS A 269 -13.10 -6.01 -0.77
N ILE A 270 -12.03 -6.77 -1.03
CA ILE A 270 -11.65 -7.18 -2.39
C ILE A 270 -12.40 -8.43 -2.90
N ARG A 271 -13.31 -9.00 -2.12
CA ARG A 271 -14.09 -10.22 -2.43
C ARG A 271 -15.59 -9.96 -2.47
N GLY A 272 -16.01 -8.76 -2.12
CA GLY A 272 -17.39 -8.33 -2.15
C GLY A 272 -17.77 -7.71 -3.48
N SER A 273 -19.03 -7.30 -3.62
CA SER A 273 -19.53 -6.46 -4.68
C SER A 273 -19.66 -5.00 -4.22
N ILE A 274 -20.19 -4.13 -5.07
CA ILE A 274 -20.40 -2.71 -4.77
C ILE A 274 -21.27 -2.59 -3.50
N ASP A 275 -20.75 -1.89 -2.50
CA ASP A 275 -21.38 -1.65 -1.18
C ASP A 275 -21.80 -2.93 -0.42
N GLN A 276 -21.33 -4.09 -0.84
CA GLN A 276 -21.62 -5.38 -0.23
C GLN A 276 -20.33 -6.14 0.08
N PRO A 277 -19.71 -5.92 1.25
CA PRO A 277 -18.53 -6.67 1.67
C PRO A 277 -18.87 -8.17 1.83
N CYS A 278 -17.90 -9.04 1.63
CA CYS A 278 -18.13 -10.50 1.65
C CYS A 278 -18.54 -11.06 3.03
N HIS A 279 -18.22 -10.34 4.12
CA HIS A 279 -18.52 -10.70 5.50
C HIS A 279 -17.98 -12.08 5.97
N PHE A 280 -16.87 -12.55 5.40
CA PHE A 280 -16.20 -13.78 5.86
C PHE A 280 -14.66 -13.67 5.86
N CYS A 281 -14.07 -12.64 5.25
CA CYS A 281 -12.62 -12.46 5.22
C CYS A 281 -12.09 -11.70 6.43
N TRP A 282 -10.78 -11.86 6.69
CA TRP A 282 -10.08 -11.17 7.77
C TRP A 282 -10.23 -9.65 7.73
N LYS A 283 -10.22 -9.07 6.52
CA LYS A 283 -10.37 -7.61 6.37
C LYS A 283 -11.77 -7.14 6.76
N CYS A 284 -12.82 -7.88 6.38
CA CYS A 284 -14.19 -7.58 6.81
C CYS A 284 -14.32 -7.64 8.32
N PHE A 285 -13.78 -8.69 8.97
CA PHE A 285 -13.79 -8.80 10.43
C PHE A 285 -13.18 -7.57 11.12
N ARG A 286 -11.94 -7.22 10.78
CA ARG A 286 -11.26 -6.07 11.39
C ARG A 286 -12.00 -4.76 11.17
N LYS A 287 -12.45 -4.51 9.93
CA LYS A 287 -13.16 -3.27 9.58
C LYS A 287 -14.51 -3.18 10.26
N THR A 288 -15.28 -4.28 10.35
CA THR A 288 -16.55 -4.30 11.09
C THR A 288 -16.33 -3.99 12.57
N MET A 289 -15.39 -4.67 13.26
CA MET A 289 -15.09 -4.40 14.66
C MET A 289 -14.69 -2.92 14.88
N LEU A 290 -13.83 -2.40 14.01
CA LEU A 290 -13.37 -1.02 14.10
C LEU A 290 -14.50 -0.01 13.86
N ARG A 291 -15.35 -0.22 12.86
CA ARG A 291 -16.45 0.71 12.53
C ARG A 291 -17.52 0.76 13.61
N ILE A 292 -17.82 -0.38 14.24
CA ILE A 292 -18.69 -0.43 15.43
C ILE A 292 -18.04 0.33 16.60
N ALA A 293 -16.76 0.11 16.86
CA ALA A 293 -16.04 0.78 17.95
C ALA A 293 -15.87 2.30 17.75
N LEU A 294 -16.03 2.79 16.53
CA LEU A 294 -16.00 4.21 16.16
C LEU A 294 -17.41 4.82 16.00
N ASP A 295 -18.45 4.09 16.34
CA ASP A 295 -19.86 4.51 16.15
C ASP A 295 -20.23 4.89 14.69
N ILE A 296 -19.48 4.34 13.73
CA ILE A 296 -19.75 4.52 12.29
C ILE A 296 -20.85 3.56 11.84
N GLU A 297 -20.88 2.37 12.42
CA GLU A 297 -21.91 1.34 12.18
C GLU A 297 -22.51 0.89 13.51
N PRO A 298 -23.82 0.58 13.54
CA PRO A 298 -24.45 0.04 14.75
C PRO A 298 -23.92 -1.38 15.05
N PRO A 299 -23.90 -1.79 16.33
CA PRO A 299 -23.61 -3.16 16.71
C PRO A 299 -24.53 -4.16 16.00
N ASN A 300 -23.94 -5.24 15.46
CA ASN A 300 -24.69 -6.30 14.80
C ASN A 300 -24.14 -7.67 15.24
N ALA A 301 -24.78 -8.25 16.27
CA ALA A 301 -24.35 -9.51 16.88
C ALA A 301 -24.37 -10.70 15.89
N GLU A 302 -25.35 -10.76 14.99
CA GLU A 302 -25.44 -11.83 13.99
C GLU A 302 -24.27 -11.77 13.00
N LEU A 303 -23.95 -10.56 12.49
CA LEU A 303 -22.81 -10.36 11.60
C LEU A 303 -21.49 -10.73 12.29
N VAL A 304 -21.32 -10.30 13.54
CA VAL A 304 -20.11 -10.60 14.32
C VAL A 304 -19.96 -12.09 14.55
N THR A 305 -21.02 -12.80 14.92
CA THR A 305 -21.01 -14.26 15.09
C THR A 305 -20.60 -14.95 13.79
N ARG A 306 -21.21 -14.59 12.66
CA ARG A 306 -20.86 -15.14 11.35
C ARG A 306 -19.39 -14.89 10.98
N LEU A 307 -18.85 -13.72 11.28
CA LEU A 307 -17.45 -13.40 11.05
C LEU A 307 -16.52 -14.25 11.92
N LEU A 308 -16.84 -14.45 13.19
CA LEU A 308 -16.07 -15.28 14.12
C LEU A 308 -16.14 -16.78 13.75
N GLU A 309 -17.19 -17.24 13.10
CA GLU A 309 -17.32 -18.61 12.60
C GLU A 309 -16.51 -18.86 11.33
N SER A 310 -16.07 -17.80 10.63
CA SER A 310 -15.27 -17.94 9.42
C SER A 310 -13.93 -18.63 9.70
N GLY A 311 -13.60 -19.65 8.90
CA GLY A 311 -12.33 -20.36 8.99
C GLY A 311 -11.11 -19.46 8.77
N GLU A 312 -11.20 -18.45 7.87
CA GLU A 312 -10.13 -17.49 7.66
C GLU A 312 -9.90 -16.63 8.90
N VAL A 313 -10.96 -16.13 9.50
CA VAL A 313 -10.89 -15.30 10.72
C VAL A 313 -10.31 -16.10 11.88
N ARG A 314 -10.80 -17.33 12.10
CA ARG A 314 -10.27 -18.24 13.14
C ARG A 314 -8.78 -18.52 12.94
N THR A 315 -8.36 -18.83 11.72
CA THR A 315 -6.95 -19.06 11.39
C THR A 315 -6.09 -17.83 11.67
N LYS A 316 -6.57 -16.63 11.35
CA LYS A 316 -5.85 -15.38 11.63
C LYS A 316 -5.78 -15.06 13.12
N LEU A 317 -6.83 -15.32 13.86
CA LEU A 317 -6.87 -15.14 15.31
C LEU A 317 -5.99 -16.16 16.06
N SER A 318 -5.75 -17.34 15.51
CA SER A 318 -4.85 -18.35 16.13
C SER A 318 -3.36 -18.07 15.88
N GLN A 319 -3.02 -17.17 14.96
CA GLN A 319 -1.62 -16.80 14.67
C GLN A 319 -1.11 -15.78 15.69
N LEU A 320 0.15 -15.91 16.11
CA LEU A 320 0.83 -14.93 16.95
C LEU A 320 2.08 -14.39 16.24
N PRO A 321 2.33 -13.09 16.26
CA PRO A 321 1.38 -12.03 16.66
C PRO A 321 0.16 -11.97 15.74
N ILE A 322 -0.98 -11.59 16.28
CA ILE A 322 -2.20 -11.39 15.48
C ILE A 322 -1.97 -10.21 14.53
N SER A 323 -2.26 -10.40 13.26
CA SER A 323 -2.07 -9.33 12.26
C SER A 323 -2.98 -8.13 12.55
N HIS A 324 -2.41 -6.92 12.64
CA HIS A 324 -3.09 -5.68 13.03
C HIS A 324 -3.72 -5.74 14.43
N GLU A 325 -3.04 -6.37 15.36
CA GLU A 325 -3.52 -6.59 16.73
C GLU A 325 -3.82 -5.29 17.46
N ASN A 326 -2.99 -4.24 17.25
CA ASN A 326 -3.20 -2.90 17.79
C ASN A 326 -4.58 -2.32 17.42
N VAL A 327 -5.03 -2.51 16.19
CA VAL A 327 -6.35 -2.05 15.71
C VAL A 327 -7.48 -2.80 16.45
N LEU A 328 -7.30 -4.09 16.68
CA LEU A 328 -8.28 -4.91 17.41
C LEU A 328 -8.30 -4.55 18.90
N ILE A 329 -7.14 -4.33 19.55
CA ILE A 329 -7.06 -3.84 20.92
C ILE A 329 -7.82 -2.51 21.04
N PHE A 330 -7.56 -1.55 20.13
CA PHE A 330 -8.29 -0.29 20.10
C PHE A 330 -9.80 -0.50 19.98
N ALA A 331 -10.24 -1.38 19.08
CA ALA A 331 -11.65 -1.67 18.88
C ALA A 331 -12.28 -2.30 20.13
N PHE A 332 -11.68 -3.37 20.65
CA PHE A 332 -12.22 -4.09 21.82
C PHE A 332 -12.20 -3.27 23.11
N SER A 333 -11.32 -2.28 23.25
CA SER A 333 -11.35 -1.35 24.39
C SER A 333 -12.59 -0.42 24.40
N ARG A 334 -13.41 -0.41 23.34
CA ARG A 334 -14.58 0.47 23.16
C ARG A 334 -15.88 -0.27 22.91
N LEU A 335 -15.82 -1.57 22.66
CA LEU A 335 -17.00 -2.38 22.40
C LEU A 335 -17.66 -2.81 23.71
N ASP A 336 -18.97 -3.03 23.69
CA ASP A 336 -19.69 -3.69 24.75
C ASP A 336 -19.30 -5.18 24.75
N LEU A 337 -18.44 -5.55 25.70
CA LEU A 337 -17.79 -6.85 25.75
C LEU A 337 -18.75 -8.00 26.08
N ASP A 338 -19.93 -7.71 26.66
CA ASP A 338 -20.93 -8.72 26.98
C ASP A 338 -21.57 -9.33 25.71
N LEU A 339 -21.41 -8.67 24.56
CA LEU A 339 -21.88 -9.14 23.27
C LEU A 339 -20.94 -10.17 22.60
N TYR A 340 -19.77 -10.44 23.20
CA TYR A 340 -18.74 -11.28 22.59
C TYR A 340 -18.35 -12.46 23.49
N PRO A 341 -17.87 -13.60 22.92
CA PRO A 341 -17.38 -14.72 23.72
C PRO A 341 -16.25 -14.28 24.67
N LYS A 342 -16.38 -14.62 25.97
CA LYS A 342 -15.42 -14.19 27.00
C LYS A 342 -13.96 -14.55 26.70
N GLY A 343 -13.71 -15.79 26.30
CA GLY A 343 -12.34 -16.22 25.94
C GLY A 343 -11.75 -15.47 24.74
N PHE A 344 -12.60 -14.99 23.81
CA PHE A 344 -12.18 -14.15 22.71
C PHE A 344 -11.81 -12.74 23.17
N VAL A 345 -12.63 -12.12 24.03
CA VAL A 345 -12.39 -10.77 24.57
C VAL A 345 -11.09 -10.68 25.35
N GLN A 346 -10.80 -11.67 26.18
CA GLN A 346 -9.57 -11.72 27.00
C GLN A 346 -8.29 -11.66 26.17
N ARG A 347 -8.35 -12.05 24.89
CA ARG A 347 -7.22 -11.97 23.97
C ARG A 347 -6.84 -10.54 23.60
N PHE A 348 -7.79 -9.61 23.65
CA PHE A 348 -7.59 -8.20 23.32
C PHE A 348 -7.60 -7.29 24.53
N ASP A 349 -7.66 -7.88 25.76
CA ASP A 349 -7.48 -7.14 26.99
C ASP A 349 -6.06 -6.55 27.04
N HIS A 350 -5.98 -5.24 27.17
CA HIS A 350 -4.74 -4.48 27.19
C HIS A 350 -4.86 -3.32 28.18
N GLU A 351 -3.84 -3.05 28.94
CA GLU A 351 -3.80 -1.94 29.94
C GLU A 351 -4.01 -0.56 29.28
N ASP A 352 -3.58 -0.44 28.01
CA ASP A 352 -3.70 0.78 27.22
C ASP A 352 -4.80 0.63 26.16
N SER A 353 -5.75 1.56 26.12
CA SER A 353 -6.82 1.64 25.13
C SER A 353 -6.36 2.09 23.74
N LEU A 354 -5.06 2.35 23.57
CA LEU A 354 -4.42 2.78 22.32
C LEU A 354 -5.09 3.97 21.62
N THR A 355 -5.62 4.93 22.39
CA THR A 355 -6.32 6.11 21.88
C THR A 355 -5.50 6.92 20.89
N TYR A 356 -4.18 6.88 20.99
CA TYR A 356 -3.27 7.56 20.08
C TYR A 356 -3.40 7.08 18.62
N LEU A 357 -3.98 5.90 18.36
CA LEU A 357 -4.23 5.41 17.00
C LEU A 357 -5.29 6.25 16.25
N SER A 358 -6.13 7.00 16.97
CA SER A 358 -7.10 7.90 16.35
C SER A 358 -6.52 9.25 15.93
N HIS A 359 -5.24 9.52 16.19
CA HIS A 359 -4.56 10.76 15.89
C HIS A 359 -3.33 10.54 14.99
N TRP A 360 -2.81 11.61 14.42
CA TRP A 360 -1.65 11.56 13.54
C TRP A 360 -0.33 11.50 14.31
N TYR A 361 0.53 10.54 13.96
CA TYR A 361 1.91 10.45 14.39
C TYR A 361 2.77 11.43 13.58
N SER A 362 3.00 12.63 14.13
CA SER A 362 3.55 13.77 13.39
C SER A 362 5.03 13.60 12.98
N LYS A 363 5.79 12.71 13.63
CA LYS A 363 7.17 12.37 13.24
C LYS A 363 7.28 11.78 11.84
N SER A 364 6.17 11.23 11.30
CA SER A 364 6.09 10.74 9.92
C SER A 364 6.11 11.84 8.85
N ARG A 365 6.02 13.12 9.23
CA ARG A 365 5.95 14.26 8.29
C ARG A 365 7.05 14.28 7.23
N GLY A 366 8.26 13.77 7.58
CA GLY A 366 9.40 13.65 6.68
C GLY A 366 9.15 12.71 5.49
N LEU A 367 8.14 11.84 5.59
CA LEU A 367 7.75 10.89 4.53
C LEU A 367 6.75 11.48 3.52
N ILE A 368 6.40 12.77 3.67
CA ILE A 368 5.53 13.50 2.76
C ILE A 368 6.41 14.47 1.93
N ASP A 369 6.26 14.43 0.61
CA ASP A 369 7.02 15.33 -0.29
C ASP A 369 6.85 16.80 0.13
N ILE A 370 7.95 17.54 0.13
CA ILE A 370 8.01 18.91 0.63
C ILE A 370 7.01 19.85 -0.08
N ARG A 371 6.73 19.61 -1.37
CA ARG A 371 5.83 20.43 -2.20
C ARG A 371 4.37 20.36 -1.74
N ILE A 372 3.94 19.23 -1.17
CA ILE A 372 2.55 19.01 -0.73
C ILE A 372 2.44 18.94 0.80
N ARG A 373 3.54 18.83 1.52
CA ARG A 373 3.58 18.57 2.97
C ARG A 373 2.70 19.49 3.79
N LYS A 374 2.82 20.80 3.62
CA LYS A 374 2.03 21.77 4.38
C LYS A 374 0.52 21.65 4.15
N PHE A 375 0.13 21.27 2.94
CA PHE A 375 -1.28 21.03 2.62
C PHE A 375 -1.77 19.76 3.32
N VAL A 376 -1.04 18.66 3.19
CA VAL A 376 -1.35 17.35 3.75
C VAL A 376 -1.42 17.42 5.28
N GLU A 377 -0.43 18.02 5.95
CA GLU A 377 -0.41 18.22 7.41
C GLU A 377 -1.67 18.93 7.89
N ARG A 378 -2.04 20.06 7.27
CA ARG A 378 -3.24 20.82 7.64
C ARG A 378 -4.51 19.96 7.48
N LYS A 379 -4.60 19.19 6.40
CA LYS A 379 -5.74 18.31 6.14
C LYS A 379 -5.83 17.17 7.16
N ILE A 380 -4.72 16.51 7.47
CA ILE A 380 -4.68 15.46 8.49
C ILE A 380 -5.14 16.00 9.84
N VAL A 381 -4.54 17.12 10.28
CA VAL A 381 -4.86 17.74 11.57
C VAL A 381 -6.34 18.16 11.64
N SER A 382 -6.93 18.63 10.53
CA SER A 382 -8.35 19.00 10.48
C SER A 382 -9.30 17.80 10.64
N TYR A 383 -8.87 16.59 10.26
CA TYR A 383 -9.70 15.38 10.37
C TYR A 383 -9.52 14.66 11.73
N ILE A 384 -8.27 14.48 12.17
CA ILE A 384 -7.94 13.58 13.30
C ILE A 384 -7.05 14.22 14.37
N GLY A 385 -6.63 15.48 14.22
CA GLY A 385 -5.65 16.06 15.13
C GLY A 385 -4.26 15.41 15.03
N ALA A 386 -3.36 15.80 15.90
CA ALA A 386 -2.03 15.20 16.03
C ALA A 386 -1.81 14.65 17.43
N ASN A 387 -1.02 13.61 17.55
CA ASN A 387 -0.57 13.08 18.83
C ASN A 387 0.30 14.10 19.56
N GLY A 388 0.17 14.16 20.89
CA GLY A 388 1.09 14.86 21.74
C GLY A 388 2.39 14.08 21.96
N PRO A 389 3.40 14.71 22.60
CA PRO A 389 4.70 14.07 22.81
C PRO A 389 4.65 12.74 23.58
N GLN A 390 3.72 12.60 24.52
CA GLN A 390 3.57 11.37 25.31
C GLN A 390 2.99 10.23 24.47
N GLU A 391 1.98 10.52 23.64
CA GLU A 391 1.39 9.57 22.72
C GLU A 391 2.40 9.11 21.65
N GLU A 392 3.23 10.02 21.15
CA GLU A 392 4.30 9.67 20.22
C GLU A 392 5.36 8.76 20.85
N LEU A 393 5.70 8.97 22.12
CA LEU A 393 6.58 8.06 22.87
C LEU A 393 5.94 6.68 23.05
N ARG A 394 4.62 6.60 23.31
CA ARG A 394 3.90 5.32 23.39
C ARG A 394 3.95 4.56 22.06
N ILE A 395 3.79 5.24 20.91
CA ILE A 395 3.95 4.63 19.60
C ILE A 395 5.35 4.04 19.45
N GLN A 396 6.39 4.81 19.79
CA GLN A 396 7.80 4.40 19.68
C GLN A 396 8.19 3.27 20.65
N SER A 397 7.50 3.17 21.77
CA SER A 397 7.71 2.13 22.79
C SER A 397 6.87 0.87 22.57
N TRP A 398 6.14 0.78 21.45
CA TRP A 398 5.34 -0.42 21.16
C TRP A 398 6.21 -1.67 21.16
N ASP A 399 5.92 -2.57 22.11
CA ASP A 399 6.52 -3.89 22.24
C ASP A 399 5.45 -4.90 22.70
N ASN A 400 5.15 -5.83 21.84
CA ASN A 400 4.13 -6.85 22.06
C ASN A 400 4.71 -8.19 22.58
N SER A 401 6.01 -8.25 22.86
CA SER A 401 6.70 -9.50 23.22
C SER A 401 6.13 -10.16 24.45
N GLN A 402 5.89 -9.39 25.52
CA GLN A 402 5.35 -9.93 26.78
C GLN A 402 3.92 -10.43 26.61
N ARG A 403 3.11 -9.73 25.83
CA ARG A 403 1.74 -10.12 25.54
C ARG A 403 1.68 -11.42 24.74
N ILE A 404 2.54 -11.56 23.71
CA ILE A 404 2.63 -12.79 22.92
C ILE A 404 2.96 -13.97 23.82
N ASN A 405 3.96 -13.86 24.68
CA ASN A 405 4.33 -14.90 25.64
C ASN A 405 3.16 -15.29 26.57
N ARG A 406 2.37 -14.29 27.02
CA ARG A 406 1.15 -14.55 27.82
C ARG A 406 0.10 -15.29 26.99
N LEU A 407 -0.15 -14.89 25.76
CA LEU A 407 -1.16 -15.51 24.90
C LEU A 407 -0.76 -16.93 24.48
N GLU A 408 0.52 -17.22 24.30
CA GLU A 408 1.01 -18.60 24.05
C GLU A 408 0.73 -19.54 25.23
N SER A 409 0.64 -19.01 26.46
CA SER A 409 0.29 -19.79 27.63
C SER A 409 -1.21 -20.00 27.85
N LEU A 410 -2.07 -19.27 27.12
CA LEU A 410 -3.53 -19.44 27.16
C LEU A 410 -3.93 -20.51 26.12
N SER A 411 -4.47 -21.64 26.58
CA SER A 411 -5.06 -22.64 25.67
C SER A 411 -6.22 -22.05 24.87
N LEU A 412 -6.36 -22.50 23.63
CA LEU A 412 -7.45 -22.15 22.72
C LEU A 412 -8.72 -22.97 23.01
N ASP A 413 -9.14 -23.09 24.27
CA ASP A 413 -10.38 -23.78 24.62
C ASP A 413 -11.63 -22.92 24.38
#